data_17374cfd9cb71635cac1dcaf78020bd5
#
_entry.id   17374cfd9cb71635cac1dcaf78020bd5
#
_cell.length_a   1.000
_cell.length_b   1.000
_cell.length_c   1.000
_cell.angle_alpha   90.00
_cell.angle_beta   90.00
_cell.angle_gamma   90.00
#
_symmetry.space_group_name_H-M   'P 1'
#
loop_
_entity.id
_entity.type
_entity.pdbx_description
1 polymer ?
#
loop_
_entity_poly.entity_id
_entity_poly.type
_entity_poly.pdbx_seq_one_letter_code
_entity_poly.pdbx_strand_id
1 'polypeptide(L)'
;MKFKSTKRFGPITTGHRQWRDRGHCSFIHGYGRYVRLTFEASELDERGWVMDFGDLKDVKGWIEDEWDHRTLIADDDPLIPQLKELEEMGGIDLNILPEGYYPGIEESCRYLYDMINPMIKEKTNNRVEITRVEIWETEKNQAEYVR
;
A
#
# COMPACT_ATOMS: atom_id res chain seq x y z
N MET A 1 -4.93 -19.66 -20.66
CA MET A 1 -4.32 -19.98 -19.36
C MET A 1 -3.37 -18.89 -18.94
N LYS A 2 -3.25 -18.66 -17.65
CA LYS A 2 -2.40 -17.62 -17.11
C LYS A 2 -1.53 -18.16 -15.98
N PHE A 3 -0.36 -17.57 -15.85
CA PHE A 3 0.57 -17.84 -14.76
C PHE A 3 0.45 -16.72 -13.72
N LYS A 4 0.62 -17.06 -12.46
CA LYS A 4 0.64 -16.10 -11.35
C LYS A 4 1.88 -16.32 -10.51
N SER A 5 2.42 -15.23 -9.99
CA SER A 5 3.42 -15.26 -8.93
C SER A 5 3.12 -14.16 -7.93
N THR A 6 3.63 -14.30 -6.72
CA THR A 6 3.37 -13.34 -5.66
C THR A 6 4.66 -12.90 -4.99
N LYS A 7 4.67 -11.65 -4.54
CA LYS A 7 5.75 -11.11 -3.73
C LYS A 7 5.15 -10.43 -2.50
N ARG A 8 5.73 -10.73 -1.34
CA ARG A 8 5.36 -10.14 -0.06
C ARG A 8 6.38 -9.08 0.36
N PHE A 9 5.89 -7.96 0.89
CA PHE A 9 6.69 -6.86 1.41
C PHE A 9 6.31 -6.62 2.88
N GLY A 10 7.24 -6.13 3.66
CA GLY A 10 6.99 -5.76 5.06
C GLY A 10 7.82 -6.57 6.05
N PRO A 11 7.60 -6.33 7.35
CA PRO A 11 6.57 -5.42 7.88
C PRO A 11 6.92 -3.94 7.61
N ILE A 12 5.88 -3.15 7.37
CA ILE A 12 5.98 -1.71 7.17
C ILE A 12 5.25 -1.04 8.32
N THR A 13 5.97 -0.32 9.16
CA THR A 13 5.42 0.35 10.34
C THR A 13 4.65 1.58 9.91
N THR A 14 3.33 1.55 10.08
CA THR A 14 2.43 2.59 9.59
C THR A 14 1.45 3.00 10.67
N GLY A 15 1.32 4.31 10.89
CA GLY A 15 0.29 4.87 11.75
C GLY A 15 -0.86 5.43 10.92
N HIS A 16 -2.07 5.41 11.46
CA HIS A 16 -3.24 5.99 10.81
C HIS A 16 -4.40 6.15 11.79
N ARG A 17 -5.46 6.79 11.33
CA ARG A 17 -6.75 6.84 12.04
C ARG A 17 -7.90 6.91 11.03
N GLN A 18 -9.05 6.37 11.41
CA GLN A 18 -10.31 6.59 10.71
C GLN A 18 -11.13 7.57 11.54
N TRP A 19 -11.10 8.86 11.16
CA TRP A 19 -11.74 9.91 11.94
C TRP A 19 -13.28 9.81 11.97
N ARG A 20 -13.85 9.08 11.02
CA ARG A 20 -15.31 8.86 10.98
C ARG A 20 -15.77 7.74 11.91
N ASP A 21 -14.84 6.95 12.46
CA ASP A 21 -15.22 5.92 13.41
C ASP A 21 -15.58 6.52 14.76
N ARG A 22 -16.53 5.91 15.43
CA ARG A 22 -16.99 6.36 16.76
C ARG A 22 -16.25 5.69 17.89
N GLY A 23 -15.45 4.68 17.60
CA GLY A 23 -14.70 3.92 18.56
C GLY A 23 -13.20 4.29 18.53
N HIS A 24 -12.39 3.35 19.00
CA HIS A 24 -10.95 3.56 19.17
C HIS A 24 -10.16 3.61 17.86
N CYS A 25 -10.75 3.21 16.71
CA CYS A 25 -10.11 3.39 15.42
C CYS A 25 -9.99 4.86 15.02
N SER A 26 -10.73 5.77 15.68
CA SER A 26 -10.55 7.21 15.52
C SER A 26 -9.29 7.74 16.20
N PHE A 27 -8.69 6.96 17.09
CA PHE A 27 -7.39 7.30 17.67
C PHE A 27 -6.27 6.94 16.70
N ILE A 28 -5.20 7.73 16.70
CA ILE A 28 -4.01 7.35 15.92
C ILE A 28 -3.46 6.07 16.52
N HIS A 29 -3.29 5.07 15.68
CA HIS A 29 -2.74 3.78 16.06
C HIS A 29 -1.96 3.21 14.88
N GLY A 30 -1.18 2.18 15.12
CA GLY A 30 -0.30 1.65 14.08
C GLY A 30 -0.19 0.15 14.10
N TYR A 31 0.25 -0.36 12.96
CA TYR A 31 0.48 -1.78 12.70
C TYR A 31 1.75 -1.98 11.90
N GLY A 32 2.34 -3.14 12.00
CA GLY A 32 3.33 -3.58 11.02
C GLY A 32 2.59 -4.22 9.85
N ARG A 33 2.35 -3.46 8.80
CA ARG A 33 1.62 -3.93 7.63
C ARG A 33 2.46 -4.87 6.78
N TYR A 34 1.87 -5.97 6.33
CA TYR A 34 2.42 -6.78 5.25
C TYR A 34 1.57 -6.57 3.99
N VAL A 35 2.25 -6.51 2.87
CA VAL A 35 1.62 -6.35 1.55
C VAL A 35 1.99 -7.56 0.70
N ARG A 36 1.03 -8.15 0.00
CA ARG A 36 1.31 -9.15 -1.02
C ARG A 36 0.71 -8.71 -2.34
N LEU A 37 1.55 -8.65 -3.37
CA LEU A 37 1.15 -8.37 -4.74
C LEU A 37 1.09 -9.68 -5.52
N THR A 38 0.02 -9.88 -6.26
CA THR A 38 -0.12 -10.99 -7.20
C THR A 38 0.07 -10.46 -8.61
N PHE A 39 1.06 -11.02 -9.29
CA PHE A 39 1.38 -10.71 -10.69
C PHE A 39 0.82 -11.79 -11.59
N GLU A 40 0.29 -11.41 -12.73
CA GLU A 40 -0.32 -12.32 -13.68
C GLU A 40 0.14 -12.03 -15.09
N ALA A 41 0.42 -13.07 -15.85
CA ALA A 41 0.80 -12.99 -17.25
C ALA A 41 0.31 -14.22 -18.00
N SER A 42 -0.08 -14.03 -19.27
CA SER A 42 -0.40 -15.17 -20.15
C SER A 42 0.84 -15.79 -20.78
N GLU A 43 1.93 -15.03 -20.85
CA GLU A 43 3.22 -15.50 -21.37
C GLU A 43 4.33 -15.21 -20.37
N LEU A 44 5.25 -16.15 -20.22
CA LEU A 44 6.43 -15.99 -19.39
C LEU A 44 7.53 -15.24 -20.16
N ASP A 45 8.50 -14.71 -19.44
CA ASP A 45 9.66 -14.10 -20.08
C ASP A 45 10.64 -15.18 -20.59
N GLU A 46 11.79 -14.74 -21.14
CA GLU A 46 12.81 -15.65 -21.68
C GLU A 46 13.44 -16.56 -20.63
N ARG A 47 13.26 -16.26 -19.35
CA ARG A 47 13.74 -17.09 -18.23
C ARG A 47 12.66 -18.05 -17.70
N GLY A 48 11.43 -17.96 -18.23
CA GLY A 48 10.30 -18.74 -17.73
C GLY A 48 9.67 -18.12 -16.48
N TRP A 49 9.77 -16.80 -16.27
CA TRP A 49 9.22 -16.11 -15.11
C TRP A 49 8.04 -15.22 -15.48
N VAL A 50 7.08 -15.10 -14.54
CA VAL A 50 6.04 -14.07 -14.62
C VAL A 50 6.70 -12.73 -14.37
N MET A 51 7.43 -12.60 -13.25
CA MET A 51 8.04 -11.36 -12.82
C MET A 51 9.41 -11.64 -12.19
N ASP A 52 10.38 -10.80 -12.53
CA ASP A 52 11.66 -10.81 -11.84
C ASP A 52 11.53 -10.09 -10.49
N PHE A 53 11.54 -10.85 -9.40
CA PHE A 53 11.42 -10.25 -8.06
C PHE A 53 12.61 -9.34 -7.71
N GLY A 54 13.77 -9.55 -8.32
CA GLY A 54 14.92 -8.66 -8.17
C GLY A 54 14.71 -7.28 -8.78
N ASP A 55 13.76 -7.16 -9.71
CA ASP A 55 13.41 -5.91 -10.39
C ASP A 55 12.27 -5.15 -9.68
N LEU A 56 11.99 -5.49 -8.42
CA LEU A 56 10.93 -4.84 -7.63
C LEU A 56 11.48 -3.91 -6.54
N LYS A 57 12.75 -3.55 -6.60
CA LYS A 57 13.37 -2.66 -5.60
C LYS A 57 12.76 -1.26 -5.60
N ASP A 58 12.39 -0.76 -6.77
CA ASP A 58 11.71 0.52 -6.92
C ASP A 58 10.29 0.49 -6.32
N VAL A 59 9.58 -0.62 -6.51
CA VAL A 59 8.25 -0.83 -5.93
C VAL A 59 8.35 -0.88 -4.39
N LYS A 60 9.31 -1.65 -3.88
CA LYS A 60 9.57 -1.73 -2.44
C LYS A 60 9.90 -0.35 -1.86
N GLY A 61 10.81 0.37 -2.50
CA GLY A 61 11.19 1.72 -2.07
C GLY A 61 10.01 2.68 -2.09
N TRP A 62 9.17 2.62 -3.11
CA TRP A 62 7.99 3.46 -3.19
C TRP A 62 7.01 3.19 -2.04
N ILE A 63 6.73 1.93 -1.72
CA ILE A 63 5.84 1.55 -0.61
C ILE A 63 6.43 2.04 0.73
N GLU A 64 7.72 1.83 0.94
CA GLU A 64 8.39 2.27 2.16
C GLU A 64 8.38 3.80 2.31
N ASP A 65 8.64 4.53 1.24
CA ASP A 65 8.62 6.00 1.25
C ASP A 65 7.22 6.55 1.54
N GLU A 66 6.18 5.89 1.06
CA GLU A 66 4.80 6.29 1.32
C GLU A 66 4.36 6.01 2.75
N TRP A 67 4.78 4.88 3.32
CA TRP A 67 4.15 4.36 4.54
C TRP A 67 5.07 4.17 5.74
N ASP A 68 6.35 3.88 5.54
CA ASP A 68 7.19 3.44 6.65
C ASP A 68 7.46 4.56 7.63
N HIS A 69 7.10 4.34 8.90
CA HIS A 69 7.18 5.33 9.97
C HIS A 69 6.41 6.62 9.69
N ARG A 70 5.39 6.54 8.84
CA ARG A 70 4.53 7.68 8.49
C ARG A 70 3.13 7.52 9.08
N THR A 71 2.46 8.66 9.25
CA THR A 71 1.07 8.72 9.72
C THR A 71 0.17 9.05 8.53
N LEU A 72 -0.68 8.10 8.13
CA LEU A 72 -1.57 8.23 6.99
C LEU A 72 -2.90 8.84 7.45
N ILE A 73 -3.29 9.92 6.81
CA ILE A 73 -4.49 10.68 7.17
C ILE A 73 -5.30 10.95 5.91
N ALA A 74 -6.63 10.81 6.00
CA ALA A 74 -7.52 11.21 4.92
C ALA A 74 -7.47 12.73 4.70
N ASP A 75 -7.66 13.18 3.47
CA ASP A 75 -7.56 14.60 3.11
C ASP A 75 -8.65 15.47 3.74
N ASP A 76 -9.73 14.86 4.23
CA ASP A 76 -10.85 15.54 4.90
C ASP A 76 -10.83 15.37 6.43
N ASP A 77 -9.72 14.87 7.01
CA ASP A 77 -9.61 14.71 8.45
C ASP A 77 -9.61 16.08 9.14
N PRO A 78 -10.54 16.29 10.10
CA PRO A 78 -10.64 17.59 10.77
C PRO A 78 -9.43 17.95 11.66
N LEU A 79 -8.55 17.01 11.98
CA LEU A 79 -7.35 17.25 12.78
C LEU A 79 -6.12 17.63 11.96
N ILE A 80 -6.24 17.76 10.63
CA ILE A 80 -5.09 18.10 9.78
C ILE A 80 -4.30 19.32 10.30
N PRO A 81 -4.92 20.45 10.73
CA PRO A 81 -4.14 21.57 11.25
C PRO A 81 -3.26 21.19 12.45
N GLN A 82 -3.79 20.43 13.40
CA GLN A 82 -3.05 19.99 14.59
C GLN A 82 -1.98 18.97 14.24
N LEU A 83 -2.26 18.08 13.27
CA LEU A 83 -1.29 17.09 12.82
C LEU A 83 -0.12 17.74 12.09
N LYS A 84 -0.37 18.79 11.31
CA LYS A 84 0.69 19.59 10.68
C LYS A 84 1.56 20.30 11.71
N GLU A 85 0.98 20.83 12.77
CA GLU A 85 1.75 21.40 13.87
C GLU A 85 2.65 20.35 14.53
N LEU A 86 2.10 19.16 14.77
CA LEU A 86 2.87 18.05 15.36
C LEU A 86 4.03 17.62 14.45
N GLU A 87 3.82 17.61 13.14
CA GLU A 87 4.88 17.34 12.16
C GLU A 87 5.99 18.40 12.24
N GLU A 88 5.62 19.68 12.29
CA GLU A 88 6.59 20.78 12.42
C GLU A 88 7.41 20.66 13.70
N MET A 89 6.81 20.14 14.77
CA MET A 89 7.49 19.90 16.04
C MET A 89 8.34 18.62 16.03
N GLY A 90 8.32 17.86 14.95
CA GLY A 90 9.11 16.65 14.82
C GLY A 90 8.47 15.40 15.42
N GLY A 91 7.17 15.42 15.69
CA GLY A 91 6.48 14.31 16.36
C GLY A 91 5.96 13.23 15.43
N ILE A 92 5.72 13.54 14.17
CA ILE A 92 5.25 12.59 13.16
C ILE A 92 5.81 12.96 11.79
N ASP A 93 5.77 11.98 10.88
CA ASP A 93 5.96 12.19 9.44
C ASP A 93 4.59 11.99 8.78
N LEU A 94 3.94 13.09 8.42
CA LEU A 94 2.55 13.09 7.97
C LEU A 94 2.45 12.79 6.48
N ASN A 95 1.56 11.85 6.13
CA ASN A 95 1.17 11.60 4.76
C ASN A 95 -0.33 11.80 4.61
N ILE A 96 -0.73 12.93 4.06
CA ILE A 96 -2.12 13.21 3.73
C ILE A 96 -2.40 12.56 2.39
N LEU A 97 -3.32 11.58 2.39
CA LEU A 97 -3.66 10.82 1.20
C LEU A 97 -4.36 11.70 0.16
N PRO A 98 -4.22 11.38 -1.14
CA PRO A 98 -5.00 12.06 -2.17
C PRO A 98 -6.50 11.92 -1.93
N GLU A 99 -7.27 12.88 -2.45
CA GLU A 99 -8.72 12.85 -2.37
C GLU A 99 -9.28 11.50 -2.87
N GLY A 100 -10.23 10.96 -2.12
CA GLY A 100 -10.89 9.70 -2.47
C GLY A 100 -10.23 8.45 -1.92
N TYR A 101 -9.09 8.57 -1.20
CA TYR A 101 -8.46 7.43 -0.54
C TYR A 101 -8.54 7.59 0.97
N TYR A 102 -8.81 6.49 1.66
CA TYR A 102 -8.84 6.41 3.12
C TYR A 102 -7.70 5.52 3.62
N PRO A 103 -7.22 5.73 4.86
CA PRO A 103 -6.03 5.03 5.35
C PRO A 103 -6.26 3.58 5.80
N GLY A 104 -7.50 3.11 5.85
CA GLY A 104 -7.80 1.71 6.18
C GLY A 104 -7.20 0.75 5.16
N ILE A 105 -7.08 -0.53 5.54
CA ILE A 105 -6.39 -1.50 4.68
C ILE A 105 -7.13 -1.79 3.38
N GLU A 106 -8.45 -1.68 3.34
CA GLU A 106 -9.25 -1.90 2.12
C GLU A 106 -8.90 -0.88 1.04
N GLU A 107 -8.99 0.40 1.38
CA GLU A 107 -8.64 1.49 0.45
C GLU A 107 -7.15 1.55 0.16
N SER A 108 -6.33 1.17 1.14
CA SER A 108 -4.89 1.06 0.92
C SER A 108 -4.55 0.01 -0.15
N CYS A 109 -5.29 -1.10 -0.22
CA CYS A 109 -5.14 -2.08 -1.30
C CYS A 109 -5.43 -1.45 -2.66
N ARG A 110 -6.52 -0.71 -2.78
CA ARG A 110 -6.88 -0.02 -4.03
C ARG A 110 -5.83 1.03 -4.40
N TYR A 111 -5.37 1.79 -3.42
CA TYR A 111 -4.33 2.81 -3.63
C TYR A 111 -3.05 2.19 -4.18
N LEU A 112 -2.59 1.10 -3.57
CA LEU A 112 -1.39 0.40 -4.06
C LEU A 112 -1.60 -0.14 -5.47
N TYR A 113 -2.78 -0.69 -5.74
CA TYR A 113 -3.10 -1.15 -7.10
C TYR A 113 -2.97 0.01 -8.10
N ASP A 114 -3.64 1.13 -7.81
CA ASP A 114 -3.69 2.27 -8.72
C ASP A 114 -2.29 2.85 -8.98
N MET A 115 -1.41 2.85 -7.98
CA MET A 115 -0.07 3.42 -8.10
C MET A 115 0.96 2.45 -8.66
N ILE A 116 0.88 1.17 -8.31
CA ILE A 116 1.93 0.20 -8.64
C ILE A 116 1.65 -0.54 -9.95
N ASN A 117 0.39 -0.84 -10.27
CA ASN A 117 0.09 -1.56 -11.50
C ASN A 117 0.64 -0.87 -12.76
N PRO A 118 0.53 0.47 -12.91
CA PRO A 118 1.18 1.16 -14.03
C PRO A 118 2.70 0.96 -14.09
N MET A 119 3.37 0.94 -12.93
CA MET A 119 4.81 0.69 -12.86
C MET A 119 5.16 -0.70 -13.39
N ILE A 120 4.37 -1.72 -13.00
CA ILE A 120 4.58 -3.10 -13.46
C ILE A 120 4.34 -3.22 -14.96
N LYS A 121 3.27 -2.62 -15.47
CA LYS A 121 2.99 -2.63 -16.90
C LYS A 121 4.10 -1.97 -17.70
N GLU A 122 4.59 -0.84 -17.25
CA GLU A 122 5.68 -0.14 -17.93
C GLU A 122 6.96 -0.96 -17.99
N LYS A 123 7.39 -1.52 -16.86
CA LYS A 123 8.65 -2.29 -16.81
C LYS A 123 8.58 -3.64 -17.53
N THR A 124 7.39 -4.11 -17.89
CA THR A 124 7.19 -5.39 -18.58
C THR A 124 6.58 -5.25 -19.98
N ASN A 125 6.51 -4.04 -20.52
CA ASN A 125 5.85 -3.75 -21.82
C ASN A 125 4.44 -4.35 -21.88
N ASN A 126 3.65 -4.13 -20.82
CA ASN A 126 2.27 -4.61 -20.68
C ASN A 126 2.10 -6.14 -20.65
N ARG A 127 3.18 -6.90 -20.49
CA ARG A 127 3.11 -8.36 -20.39
C ARG A 127 2.53 -8.83 -19.06
N VAL A 128 2.83 -8.10 -17.97
CA VAL A 128 2.41 -8.45 -16.61
C VAL A 128 1.48 -7.38 -16.05
N GLU A 129 0.49 -7.79 -15.30
CA GLU A 129 -0.37 -6.90 -14.54
C GLU A 129 -0.55 -7.41 -13.11
N ILE A 130 -0.88 -6.52 -12.20
CA ILE A 130 -1.29 -6.88 -10.84
C ILE A 130 -2.77 -7.21 -10.89
N THR A 131 -3.16 -8.36 -10.33
CA THR A 131 -4.55 -8.79 -10.26
C THR A 131 -5.08 -8.88 -8.84
N ARG A 132 -4.21 -8.82 -7.86
CA ARG A 132 -4.60 -8.84 -6.44
C ARG A 132 -3.58 -8.10 -5.60
N VAL A 133 -4.08 -7.25 -4.70
CA VAL A 133 -3.30 -6.62 -3.63
C VAL A 133 -3.91 -7.03 -2.32
N GLU A 134 -3.11 -7.59 -1.42
CA GLU A 134 -3.53 -8.01 -0.09
C GLU A 134 -2.72 -7.25 0.95
N ILE A 135 -3.38 -6.79 2.02
CA ILE A 135 -2.71 -6.12 3.13
C ILE A 135 -3.18 -6.74 4.44
N TRP A 136 -2.21 -7.12 5.28
CA TRP A 136 -2.44 -7.54 6.66
C TRP A 136 -2.05 -6.41 7.61
N GLU A 137 -2.94 -6.06 8.53
CA GLU A 137 -2.60 -5.16 9.64
C GLU A 137 -2.21 -5.94 10.90
N THR A 138 -2.72 -7.16 11.04
CA THR A 138 -2.37 -8.14 12.07
C THR A 138 -2.44 -9.52 11.45
N GLU A 139 -2.06 -10.55 12.20
CA GLU A 139 -2.22 -11.94 11.75
C GLU A 139 -3.69 -12.32 11.50
N LYS A 140 -4.62 -11.62 12.16
CA LYS A 140 -6.06 -11.93 12.13
C LYS A 140 -6.84 -11.12 11.10
N ASN A 141 -6.34 -9.93 10.74
CA ASN A 141 -7.11 -8.97 9.94
C ASN A 141 -6.38 -8.68 8.63
N GLN A 142 -7.08 -8.92 7.55
CA GLN A 142 -6.56 -8.78 6.19
C GLN A 142 -7.66 -8.22 5.29
N ALA A 143 -7.27 -7.44 4.31
CA ALA A 143 -8.16 -7.00 3.23
C ALA A 143 -7.48 -7.25 1.89
N GLU A 144 -8.27 -7.26 0.82
CA GLU A 144 -7.75 -7.40 -0.52
C GLU A 144 -8.54 -6.58 -1.53
N TYR A 145 -7.85 -6.20 -2.60
CA TYR A 145 -8.43 -5.61 -3.80
C TYR A 145 -8.10 -6.52 -4.97
N VAL A 146 -9.14 -6.98 -5.67
CA VAL A 146 -9.02 -8.00 -6.73
C VAL A 146 -9.62 -7.46 -8.03
N ARG A 147 -8.91 -7.71 -9.15
CA ARG A 147 -9.39 -7.41 -10.50
C ARG A 147 -9.71 -8.65 -11.28
#